data_94bf7a67964e660225fa249bba1dacfc
#
_entry.id   94bf7a67964e660225fa249bba1dacfc
#
_cell.length_a   1.000
_cell.length_b   1.000
_cell.length_c   1.000
_cell.angle_alpha   90.00
_cell.angle_beta   90.00
_cell.angle_gamma   90.00
#
_symmetry.space_group_name_H-M   'P 1'
#
loop_
_entity.id
_entity.type
_entity.pdbx_description
1 polymer ?
#
loop_
_entity_poly.entity_id
_entity_poly.type
_entity_poly.pdbx_seq_one_letter_code
_entity_poly.pdbx_strand_id
1 'polypeptide(L)'
;RFVAIDNSTYEINDEQLKFFSDQVESGLPLILLIHIPMYAPGKKISFGCGNPFWGAKNDSNFELERRPKWPENGHTKTTFKFYEKVFDSSNLLGIFAGHIHRDSIEIIKGKPQIVSDDNASGAYLDIDFMPLGKTIK
;
A
#
# COMPACT_ATOMS: atom_id res chain seq x y z
N ARG A 1 13.94 -8.12 -3.81
CA ARG A 1 14.27 -6.69 -3.55
C ARG A 1 13.20 -6.06 -2.69
N PHE A 2 13.59 -5.28 -1.68
CA PHE A 2 12.69 -4.43 -0.92
C PHE A 2 12.70 -3.02 -1.53
N VAL A 3 11.50 -2.46 -1.69
CA VAL A 3 11.27 -1.11 -2.24
C VAL A 3 10.40 -0.36 -1.23
N ALA A 4 10.98 0.67 -0.61
CA ALA A 4 10.25 1.52 0.34
C ALA A 4 9.77 2.79 -0.37
N ILE A 5 8.49 3.11 -0.19
CA ILE A 5 7.85 4.32 -0.70
C ILE A 5 7.21 5.06 0.48
N ASP A 6 7.63 6.28 0.71
CA ASP A 6 7.01 7.14 1.71
C ASP A 6 5.74 7.79 1.16
N ASN A 7 4.59 7.35 1.66
CA ASN A 7 3.30 7.97 1.39
C ASN A 7 2.66 8.60 2.64
N SER A 8 3.46 8.93 3.65
CA SER A 8 3.00 9.58 4.88
C SER A 8 2.34 10.96 4.64
N THR A 9 2.55 11.54 3.47
CA THR A 9 1.88 12.76 3.01
C THR A 9 0.50 12.52 2.40
N TYR A 10 0.01 11.28 2.39
CA TYR A 10 -1.24 10.80 1.77
C TYR A 10 -1.22 10.72 0.24
N GLU A 11 -0.16 11.15 -0.41
CA GLU A 11 -0.05 11.17 -1.87
C GLU A 11 1.28 10.56 -2.32
N ILE A 12 1.28 10.11 -3.55
CA ILE A 12 2.48 9.72 -4.30
C ILE A 12 2.79 10.81 -5.30
N ASN A 13 4.05 11.25 -5.35
CA ASN A 13 4.52 12.20 -6.35
C ASN A 13 5.07 11.48 -7.60
N ASP A 14 5.38 12.26 -8.65
CA ASP A 14 5.84 11.72 -9.92
C ASP A 14 7.22 11.04 -9.83
N GLU A 15 8.09 11.53 -8.95
CA GLU A 15 9.41 10.93 -8.73
C GLU A 15 9.29 9.56 -8.05
N GLN A 16 8.41 9.43 -7.07
CA GLN A 16 8.13 8.15 -6.40
C GLN A 16 7.49 7.14 -7.36
N LEU A 17 6.53 7.59 -8.18
CA LEU A 17 5.91 6.75 -9.21
C LEU A 17 6.96 6.28 -10.22
N LYS A 18 7.82 7.18 -10.68
CA LYS A 18 8.91 6.83 -11.60
C LYS A 18 9.87 5.82 -10.96
N PHE A 19 10.35 6.11 -9.76
CA PHE A 19 11.25 5.21 -9.02
C PHE A 19 10.65 3.81 -8.89
N PHE A 20 9.39 3.70 -8.45
CA PHE A 20 8.72 2.40 -8.33
C PHE A 20 8.60 1.70 -9.69
N SER A 21 8.24 2.44 -10.74
CA SER A 21 8.14 1.89 -12.09
C SER A 21 9.46 1.31 -12.58
N ASP A 22 10.58 2.03 -12.38
CA ASP A 22 11.92 1.55 -12.72
C ASP A 22 12.27 0.25 -11.98
N GLN A 23 11.84 0.13 -10.69
CA GLN A 23 12.05 -1.11 -9.93
C GLN A 23 11.22 -2.28 -10.50
N VAL A 24 9.97 -2.04 -10.87
CA VAL A 24 9.11 -3.05 -11.52
C VAL A 24 9.72 -3.51 -12.85
N GLU A 25 10.18 -2.58 -13.67
CA GLU A 25 10.78 -2.86 -14.98
C GLU A 25 12.09 -3.64 -14.90
N SER A 26 12.76 -3.63 -13.74
CA SER A 26 13.94 -4.47 -13.51
C SER A 26 13.64 -5.98 -13.58
N GLY A 27 12.37 -6.38 -13.46
CA GLY A 27 11.91 -7.78 -13.47
C GLY A 27 12.29 -8.59 -12.22
N LEU A 28 13.03 -8.01 -11.29
CA LEU A 28 13.40 -8.72 -10.04
C LEU A 28 12.19 -8.86 -9.12
N PRO A 29 12.07 -9.96 -8.35
CA PRO A 29 11.05 -10.10 -7.33
C PRO A 29 11.07 -8.92 -6.34
N LEU A 30 9.91 -8.30 -6.10
CA LEU A 30 9.76 -7.10 -5.28
C LEU A 30 8.89 -7.37 -4.05
N ILE A 31 9.25 -6.71 -2.95
CA ILE A 31 8.42 -6.49 -1.77
C ILE A 31 8.26 -4.98 -1.61
N LEU A 32 7.02 -4.50 -1.58
CA LEU A 32 6.72 -3.09 -1.33
C LEU A 32 6.58 -2.83 0.17
N LEU A 33 7.32 -1.86 0.67
CA LEU A 33 7.16 -1.31 2.02
C LEU A 33 6.53 0.08 1.87
N ILE A 34 5.40 0.32 2.53
CA ILE A 34 4.65 1.58 2.43
C ILE A 34 4.00 1.89 3.78
N HIS A 35 3.89 3.18 4.14
CA HIS A 35 3.31 3.54 5.44
C HIS A 35 1.79 3.34 5.46
N ILE A 36 1.08 4.01 4.57
CA ILE A 36 -0.37 3.90 4.45
C ILE A 36 -0.70 2.73 3.51
N PRO A 37 -1.51 1.74 3.94
CA PRO A 37 -1.78 0.55 3.14
C PRO A 37 -2.48 0.89 1.82
N MET A 38 -2.36 0.00 0.85
CA MET A 38 -3.10 0.09 -0.42
C MET A 38 -4.58 -0.16 -0.18
N TYR A 39 -5.42 0.57 -0.90
CA TYR A 39 -6.87 0.41 -0.81
C TYR A 39 -7.33 -1.00 -1.18
N ALA A 40 -8.14 -1.58 -0.30
CA ALA A 40 -8.77 -2.90 -0.50
C ALA A 40 -10.27 -2.73 -0.74
N PRO A 41 -10.77 -2.79 -2.00
CA PRO A 41 -12.18 -2.64 -2.31
C PRO A 41 -13.07 -3.64 -1.55
N GLY A 42 -14.22 -3.17 -1.07
CA GLY A 42 -15.19 -4.01 -0.36
C GLY A 42 -14.85 -4.32 1.10
N LYS A 43 -13.75 -3.80 1.62
CA LYS A 43 -13.39 -3.90 3.04
C LYS A 43 -13.91 -2.69 3.82
N LYS A 44 -14.11 -2.89 5.13
CA LYS A 44 -14.58 -1.81 6.04
C LYS A 44 -13.53 -0.71 6.25
N ILE A 45 -12.28 -0.94 5.84
CA ILE A 45 -11.23 0.05 5.92
C ILE A 45 -11.38 0.98 4.72
N SER A 46 -11.95 2.16 4.96
CA SER A 46 -12.09 3.20 3.94
C SER A 46 -10.75 3.88 3.61
N PHE A 47 -9.76 3.74 4.49
CA PHE A 47 -8.41 4.25 4.25
C PHE A 47 -7.67 3.40 3.23
N GLY A 48 -6.77 4.02 2.54
CA GLY A 48 -5.86 3.30 1.69
C GLY A 48 -5.41 4.11 0.49
N CYS A 49 -4.13 3.99 0.17
CA CYS A 49 -3.54 4.56 -1.02
C CYS A 49 -4.28 4.04 -2.26
N GLY A 50 -4.81 4.96 -3.06
CA GLY A 50 -5.61 4.63 -4.25
C GLY A 50 -7.11 4.43 -4.00
N ASN A 51 -7.63 4.68 -2.80
CA ASN A 51 -9.07 4.73 -2.57
C ASN A 51 -9.68 5.93 -3.32
N PRO A 52 -10.68 5.73 -4.21
CA PRO A 52 -11.28 6.82 -4.98
C PRO A 52 -12.03 7.84 -4.11
N PHE A 53 -12.32 7.50 -2.87
CA PHE A 53 -13.06 8.37 -1.94
C PHE A 53 -12.18 8.92 -0.80
N TRP A 54 -10.98 8.38 -0.59
CA TRP A 54 -10.17 8.78 0.55
C TRP A 54 -9.76 10.25 0.50
N GLY A 55 -9.99 10.97 1.60
CA GLY A 55 -9.75 12.39 1.72
C GLY A 55 -10.74 13.28 0.97
N ALA A 56 -11.61 12.71 0.16
CA ALA A 56 -12.64 13.46 -0.55
C ALA A 56 -13.85 13.76 0.36
N LYS A 57 -14.59 14.82 0.08
CA LYS A 57 -15.80 15.20 0.82
C LYS A 57 -16.88 14.12 0.86
N ASN A 58 -16.84 13.18 -0.07
CA ASN A 58 -17.76 12.05 -0.12
C ASN A 58 -17.25 10.81 0.65
N ASP A 59 -16.09 10.89 1.29
CA ASP A 59 -15.62 9.87 2.23
C ASP A 59 -16.36 10.04 3.56
N SER A 60 -16.98 8.98 4.07
CA SER A 60 -17.71 9.00 5.34
C SER A 60 -16.87 9.39 6.56
N ASN A 61 -15.54 9.28 6.46
CA ASN A 61 -14.61 9.66 7.53
C ASN A 61 -14.02 11.06 7.34
N PHE A 62 -14.28 11.73 6.23
CA PHE A 62 -13.66 13.01 5.90
C PHE A 62 -13.80 14.06 7.03
N GLU A 63 -14.99 14.22 7.57
CA GLU A 63 -15.28 15.20 8.61
C GLU A 63 -14.71 14.80 9.99
N LEU A 64 -14.59 13.49 10.26
CA LEU A 64 -14.08 12.97 11.53
C LEU A 64 -12.55 12.99 11.60
N GLU A 65 -11.91 12.68 10.47
CA GLU A 65 -10.46 12.50 10.40
C GLU A 65 -9.77 13.59 9.57
N ARG A 66 -10.50 14.64 9.25
CA ARG A 66 -10.02 15.76 8.45
C ARG A 66 -8.68 16.28 8.98
N ARG A 67 -7.69 16.26 8.08
CA ARG A 67 -6.33 16.75 8.37
C ARG A 67 -5.95 17.83 7.34
N PRO A 68 -5.08 18.81 7.72
CA PRO A 68 -4.69 19.90 6.83
C PRO A 68 -4.13 19.46 5.47
N LYS A 69 -3.55 18.26 5.41
CA LYS A 69 -2.95 17.68 4.18
C LYS A 69 -3.92 16.81 3.38
N TRP A 70 -5.12 16.58 3.89
CA TRP A 70 -6.08 15.69 3.24
C TRP A 70 -6.82 16.45 2.12
N PRO A 71 -6.69 16.03 0.86
CA PRO A 71 -7.26 16.77 -0.25
C PRO A 71 -8.78 16.58 -0.31
N GLU A 72 -9.53 17.68 -0.47
CA GLU A 72 -11.00 17.62 -0.55
C GLU A 72 -11.52 16.87 -1.78
N ASN A 73 -10.73 16.80 -2.84
CA ASN A 73 -11.10 16.15 -4.10
C ASN A 73 -10.58 14.71 -4.23
N GLY A 74 -10.03 14.14 -3.12
CA GLY A 74 -9.42 12.83 -3.12
C GLY A 74 -7.99 12.81 -3.66
N HIS A 75 -7.48 11.63 -3.95
CA HIS A 75 -6.11 11.45 -4.43
C HIS A 75 -5.82 12.08 -5.78
N THR A 76 -4.55 12.39 -6.00
CA THR A 76 -4.02 12.84 -7.30
C THR A 76 -4.06 11.71 -8.34
N LYS A 77 -4.01 12.09 -9.61
CA LYS A 77 -3.89 11.11 -10.71
C LYS A 77 -2.62 10.26 -10.60
N THR A 78 -1.54 10.83 -10.08
CA THR A 78 -0.26 10.12 -9.86
C THR A 78 -0.42 9.02 -8.82
N THR A 79 -1.12 9.28 -7.71
CA THR A 79 -1.42 8.28 -6.70
C THR A 79 -2.27 7.13 -7.27
N PHE A 80 -3.27 7.42 -8.09
CA PHE A 80 -4.05 6.36 -8.76
C PHE A 80 -3.21 5.54 -9.74
N LYS A 81 -2.34 6.16 -10.53
CA LYS A 81 -1.42 5.44 -11.41
C LYS A 81 -0.45 4.55 -10.63
N PHE A 82 0.02 5.01 -9.48
CA PHE A 82 0.83 4.19 -8.58
C PHE A 82 0.06 2.96 -8.10
N TYR A 83 -1.19 3.14 -7.66
CA TYR A 83 -2.06 2.03 -7.25
C TYR A 83 -2.21 0.99 -8.37
N GLU A 84 -2.51 1.43 -9.58
CA GLU A 84 -2.62 0.54 -10.74
C GLU A 84 -1.29 -0.18 -11.00
N LYS A 85 -0.17 0.56 -11.05
CA LYS A 85 1.16 -0.02 -11.28
C LYS A 85 1.53 -1.08 -10.24
N VAL A 86 1.19 -0.88 -8.97
CA VAL A 86 1.42 -1.86 -7.89
C VAL A 86 0.71 -3.18 -8.22
N PHE A 87 -0.57 -3.14 -8.55
CA PHE A 87 -1.35 -4.36 -8.75
C PHE A 87 -1.15 -5.00 -10.14
N ASP A 88 -0.73 -4.24 -11.14
CA ASP A 88 -0.40 -4.76 -12.47
C ASP A 88 1.03 -5.35 -12.55
N SER A 89 1.86 -5.14 -11.52
CA SER A 89 3.24 -5.62 -11.49
C SER A 89 3.30 -7.13 -11.25
N SER A 90 3.72 -7.90 -12.24
CA SER A 90 3.80 -9.37 -12.14
C SER A 90 4.87 -9.86 -11.16
N ASN A 91 5.91 -9.08 -10.93
CA ASN A 91 7.05 -9.40 -10.07
C ASN A 91 6.89 -8.89 -8.62
N LEU A 92 5.79 -8.22 -8.26
CA LEU A 92 5.48 -7.85 -6.88
C LEU A 92 4.94 -9.07 -6.12
N LEU A 93 5.64 -9.48 -5.08
CA LEU A 93 5.33 -10.64 -4.25
C LEU A 93 4.41 -10.32 -3.07
N GLY A 94 4.51 -9.10 -2.53
CA GLY A 94 3.72 -8.69 -1.38
C GLY A 94 3.94 -7.24 -0.97
N ILE A 95 3.06 -6.77 -0.09
CA ILE A 95 3.01 -5.40 0.41
C ILE A 95 3.00 -5.45 1.94
N PHE A 96 3.87 -4.68 2.59
CA PHE A 96 3.85 -4.49 4.03
C PHE A 96 3.56 -3.02 4.35
N ALA A 97 2.61 -2.80 5.26
CA ALA A 97 2.16 -1.47 5.64
C ALA A 97 1.88 -1.37 7.14
N GLY A 98 1.56 -0.17 7.62
CA GLY A 98 1.17 0.13 8.99
C GLY A 98 -0.02 1.10 9.03
N HIS A 99 0.10 2.21 9.78
CA HIS A 99 -0.79 3.37 9.80
C HIS A 99 -2.14 3.17 10.49
N ILE A 100 -2.83 2.06 10.27
CA ILE A 100 -4.23 1.86 10.73
C ILE A 100 -4.34 1.36 12.17
N HIS A 101 -3.22 1.18 12.86
CA HIS A 101 -3.12 0.74 14.26
C HIS A 101 -3.96 -0.51 14.56
N ARG A 102 -3.92 -1.45 13.66
CA ARG A 102 -4.46 -2.82 13.80
C ARG A 102 -3.88 -3.72 12.73
N ASP A 103 -3.74 -4.99 13.07
CA ASP A 103 -3.28 -5.99 12.13
C ASP A 103 -4.34 -6.30 11.06
N SER A 104 -3.90 -6.54 9.86
CA SER A 104 -4.73 -7.13 8.82
C SER A 104 -3.91 -7.87 7.78
N ILE A 105 -4.51 -8.90 7.20
CA ILE A 105 -3.97 -9.61 6.04
C ILE A 105 -5.06 -9.64 4.98
N GLU A 106 -4.73 -9.06 3.82
CA GLU A 106 -5.66 -8.95 2.69
C GLU A 106 -5.02 -9.47 1.41
N ILE A 107 -5.82 -10.10 0.57
CA ILE A 107 -5.41 -10.40 -0.81
C ILE A 107 -6.13 -9.43 -1.73
N ILE A 108 -5.38 -8.53 -2.35
CA ILE A 108 -5.90 -7.50 -3.23
C ILE A 108 -5.41 -7.79 -4.63
N LYS A 109 -6.34 -8.06 -5.57
CA LYS A 109 -6.00 -8.43 -6.96
C LYS A 109 -4.90 -9.51 -7.04
N GLY A 110 -4.98 -10.52 -6.16
CA GLY A 110 -4.03 -11.63 -6.10
C GLY A 110 -2.70 -11.33 -5.40
N LYS A 111 -2.52 -10.15 -4.82
CA LYS A 111 -1.31 -9.77 -4.07
C LYS A 111 -1.58 -9.70 -2.57
N PRO A 112 -0.75 -10.34 -1.72
CA PRO A 112 -0.90 -10.23 -0.28
C PRO A 112 -0.47 -8.83 0.19
N GLN A 113 -1.30 -8.24 1.03
CA GLN A 113 -0.97 -7.06 1.83
C GLN A 113 -1.07 -7.42 3.30
N ILE A 114 -0.02 -7.14 4.05
CA ILE A 114 0.08 -7.40 5.48
C ILE A 114 0.29 -6.05 6.17
N VAL A 115 -0.58 -5.73 7.11
CA VAL A 115 -0.51 -4.51 7.91
C VAL A 115 -0.19 -4.88 9.34
N SER A 116 0.81 -4.24 9.94
CA SER A 116 1.12 -4.42 11.36
C SER A 116 0.22 -3.56 12.23
N ASP A 117 -0.07 -4.04 13.43
CA ASP A 117 -0.66 -3.23 14.47
C ASP A 117 0.33 -2.17 14.98
N ASP A 118 -0.13 -1.36 15.95
CA ASP A 118 0.59 -0.25 16.56
C ASP A 118 1.80 -0.75 17.39
N ASN A 119 2.99 -0.25 17.06
CA ASN A 119 4.20 -0.60 17.81
C ASN A 119 4.20 0.01 19.22
N ALA A 120 3.39 1.02 19.53
CA ALA A 120 3.23 1.52 20.89
C ALA A 120 2.57 0.48 21.81
N SER A 121 1.80 -0.45 21.27
CA SER A 121 1.29 -1.64 21.95
C SER A 121 2.29 -2.81 22.01
N GLY A 122 3.47 -2.65 21.41
CA GLY A 122 4.50 -3.69 21.31
C GLY A 122 4.32 -4.64 20.12
N ALA A 123 3.45 -4.31 19.17
CA ALA A 123 3.24 -5.14 17.99
C ALA A 123 4.40 -5.04 16.99
N TYR A 124 4.77 -6.18 16.41
CA TYR A 124 5.73 -6.27 15.32
C TYR A 124 5.40 -7.45 14.40
N LEU A 125 5.96 -7.45 13.21
CA LEU A 125 5.89 -8.57 12.28
C LEU A 125 7.26 -9.23 12.20
N ASP A 126 7.29 -10.55 12.42
CA ASP A 126 8.45 -11.40 12.14
C ASP A 126 8.18 -12.15 10.83
N ILE A 127 9.08 -11.97 9.84
CA ILE A 127 8.83 -12.40 8.47
C ILE A 127 9.97 -13.26 7.96
N ASP A 128 9.69 -14.53 7.77
CA ASP A 128 10.63 -15.49 7.18
C ASP A 128 10.44 -15.58 5.66
N PHE A 129 11.51 -15.32 4.90
CA PHE A 129 11.56 -15.56 3.47
C PHE A 129 12.15 -16.94 3.19
N MET A 130 11.31 -17.87 2.79
CA MET A 130 11.70 -19.23 2.45
C MET A 130 11.99 -19.33 0.94
N PRO A 131 13.08 -20.01 0.54
CA PRO A 131 13.26 -20.33 -0.88
C PRO A 131 12.07 -21.15 -1.39
N LEU A 132 11.58 -20.84 -2.58
CA LEU A 132 10.61 -21.70 -3.26
C LEU A 132 11.25 -23.10 -3.38
N GLY A 133 10.66 -24.09 -2.71
CA GLY A 133 11.12 -25.48 -2.81
C GLY A 133 11.18 -25.87 -4.28
N LYS A 134 12.24 -26.58 -4.69
CA LYS A 134 12.29 -27.18 -6.01
C LYS A 134 11.06 -28.08 -6.12
N THR A 135 10.14 -27.77 -7.01
CA THR A 135 9.06 -28.69 -7.36
C THR A 135 9.75 -29.98 -7.83
N ILE A 136 9.71 -31.02 -7.02
CA ILE A 136 10.14 -32.34 -7.43
C ILE A 136 9.14 -32.76 -8.51
N LYS A 137 9.59 -32.78 -9.75
CA LYS A 137 8.81 -33.31 -10.89
C LYS A 137 8.74 -34.81 -10.78
#